data_5e69890a090f5ae3fa444f462de3de3d
#
_entry.id   5e69890a090f5ae3fa444f462de3de3d
#
_cell.length_a   1.000
_cell.length_b   1.000
_cell.length_c   1.000
_cell.angle_alpha   90.00
_cell.angle_beta   90.00
_cell.angle_gamma   90.00
#
_symmetry.space_group_name_H-M   'P 1'
#
loop_
_entity.id
_entity.type
_entity.pdbx_description
1 polymer ?
#
loop_
_entity_poly.entity_id
_entity_poly.type
_entity_poly.pdbx_seq_one_letter_code
_entity_poly.pdbx_strand_id
1 'polypeptide(L)'
;MAVKMLNVPSLPNIPWQEKPADYKLSSPVWRYSENPVMGRNPTPEIARIFNSAVVPWEDGYIAVLRGEQVNGIPYVYLGHSKDGIHWDVEREKVPFVDDNGNPKMPHYAYDPRLVKVEDTYYII
;
A
#
# COMPACT_ATOMS: atom_id res chain seq x y z
N MET A 1 19.17 21.44 17.68
CA MET A 1 17.95 20.66 17.92
C MET A 1 18.29 19.19 17.61
N ALA A 2 18.29 18.31 18.60
CA ALA A 2 18.62 16.89 18.38
C ALA A 2 17.38 16.18 17.83
N VAL A 3 17.49 15.58 16.66
CA VAL A 3 16.44 14.73 16.10
C VAL A 3 16.45 13.43 16.89
N LYS A 4 15.38 13.15 17.63
CA LYS A 4 15.21 11.88 18.32
C LYS A 4 14.78 10.85 17.26
N MET A 5 15.69 9.95 16.92
CA MET A 5 15.34 8.78 16.13
C MET A 5 14.42 7.89 16.97
N LEU A 6 13.19 7.73 16.54
CA LEU A 6 12.31 6.69 17.10
C LEU A 6 12.87 5.33 16.70
N ASN A 7 12.84 4.37 17.63
CA ASN A 7 13.15 2.98 17.29
C ASN A 7 12.12 2.50 16.26
N VAL A 8 12.53 2.50 15.00
CA VAL A 8 11.73 1.89 13.95
C VAL A 8 11.91 0.38 14.10
N PRO A 9 10.84 -0.42 14.17
CA PRO A 9 10.98 -1.87 14.13
C PRO A 9 11.80 -2.25 12.89
N SER A 10 12.57 -3.32 12.97
CA SER A 10 13.37 -3.81 11.85
C SER A 10 12.44 -4.01 10.66
N LEU A 11 12.67 -3.24 9.60
CA LEU A 11 11.93 -3.42 8.35
C LEU A 11 12.30 -4.77 7.74
N PRO A 12 11.34 -5.46 7.12
CA PRO A 12 11.64 -6.62 6.31
C PRO A 12 12.71 -6.30 5.26
N ASN A 13 13.45 -7.29 4.86
CA ASN A 13 14.52 -7.12 3.89
C ASN A 13 13.93 -6.76 2.53
N ILE A 14 14.14 -5.52 2.09
CA ILE A 14 13.71 -5.05 0.77
C ILE A 14 14.89 -5.20 -0.18
N PRO A 15 14.70 -5.72 -1.40
CA PRO A 15 15.75 -5.75 -2.42
C PRO A 15 15.99 -4.32 -2.96
N TRP A 16 16.82 -3.57 -2.24
CA TRP A 16 17.19 -2.22 -2.63
C TRP A 16 17.99 -2.20 -3.95
N GLN A 17 17.64 -1.26 -4.79
CA GLN A 17 18.41 -0.95 -5.99
C GLN A 17 19.24 0.30 -5.76
N GLU A 18 20.55 0.20 -5.97
CA GLU A 18 21.44 1.36 -5.99
C GLU A 18 21.11 2.27 -7.18
N LYS A 19 21.33 3.58 -6.98
CA LYS A 19 21.16 4.54 -8.06
C LYS A 19 22.16 4.24 -9.19
N PRO A 20 21.69 3.96 -10.42
CA PRO A 20 22.58 3.74 -11.55
C PRO A 20 23.51 4.93 -11.80
N ALA A 21 24.79 4.66 -12.09
CA ALA A 21 25.79 5.70 -12.30
C ALA A 21 25.48 6.63 -13.49
N ASP A 22 24.75 6.12 -14.47
CA ASP A 22 24.31 6.83 -15.67
C ASP A 22 22.94 7.52 -15.52
N TYR A 23 22.36 7.48 -14.32
CA TYR A 23 21.06 8.08 -14.07
C TYR A 23 21.13 9.62 -14.18
N LYS A 24 20.57 10.16 -15.26
CA LYS A 24 20.76 11.55 -15.70
C LYS A 24 19.98 12.59 -14.92
N LEU A 25 19.00 12.21 -14.10
CA LEU A 25 18.23 13.16 -13.34
C LEU A 25 19.02 13.65 -12.13
N SER A 26 19.07 14.96 -11.95
CA SER A 26 19.67 15.62 -10.77
C SER A 26 18.88 15.38 -9.48
N SER A 27 17.79 14.65 -9.54
CA SER A 27 16.95 14.30 -8.40
C SER A 27 17.69 13.38 -7.42
N PRO A 28 17.57 13.59 -6.11
CA PRO A 28 18.06 12.65 -5.11
C PRO A 28 17.22 11.34 -5.09
N VAL A 29 16.14 11.28 -5.85
CA VAL A 29 15.23 10.14 -5.92
C VAL A 29 15.32 9.52 -7.31
N TRP A 30 15.45 8.21 -7.35
CA TRP A 30 15.35 7.42 -8.57
C TRP A 30 14.27 6.34 -8.41
N ARG A 31 13.79 5.81 -9.51
CA ARG A 31 12.79 4.77 -9.51
C ARG A 31 13.42 3.41 -9.69
N TYR A 32 12.83 2.41 -9.05
CA TYR A 32 13.17 1.02 -9.29
C TYR A 32 12.96 0.67 -10.77
N SER A 33 13.90 -0.09 -11.37
CA SER A 33 13.89 -0.39 -12.81
C SER A 33 12.68 -1.20 -13.26
N GLU A 34 12.17 -2.07 -12.38
CA GLU A 34 11.01 -2.93 -12.67
C GLU A 34 9.66 -2.27 -12.32
N ASN A 35 9.65 -0.95 -12.09
CA ASN A 35 8.38 -0.24 -11.89
C ASN A 35 7.53 -0.22 -13.17
N PRO A 36 6.19 -0.34 -13.05
CA PRO A 36 5.43 -0.43 -11.79
C PRO A 36 5.45 -1.83 -11.18
N VAL A 37 5.64 -1.92 -9.86
CA VAL A 37 5.60 -3.20 -9.11
C VAL A 37 4.20 -3.82 -9.06
N MET A 38 3.17 -3.02 -9.28
CA MET A 38 1.80 -3.48 -9.53
C MET A 38 1.32 -2.91 -10.86
N GLY A 39 1.03 -3.77 -11.81
CA GLY A 39 0.53 -3.40 -13.12
C GLY A 39 -0.98 -3.13 -13.15
N ARG A 40 -1.52 -3.07 -14.36
CA ARG A 40 -2.97 -3.02 -14.58
C ARG A 40 -3.62 -4.38 -14.35
N ASN A 41 -4.89 -4.35 -13.95
CA ASN A 41 -5.70 -5.55 -13.72
C ASN A 41 -5.00 -6.54 -12.75
N PRO A 42 -4.56 -6.09 -11.56
CA PRO A 42 -3.92 -6.98 -10.59
C PRO A 42 -4.87 -8.10 -10.14
N THR A 43 -6.18 -7.84 -10.18
CA THR A 43 -7.24 -8.84 -10.05
C THR A 43 -8.33 -8.58 -11.10
N PRO A 44 -9.24 -9.53 -11.37
CA PRO A 44 -10.34 -9.31 -12.30
C PRO A 44 -11.27 -8.14 -11.92
N GLU A 45 -11.35 -7.81 -10.63
CA GLU A 45 -12.22 -6.77 -10.08
C GLU A 45 -11.58 -5.38 -10.15
N ILE A 46 -10.25 -5.32 -10.18
CA ILE A 46 -9.48 -4.07 -10.05
C ILE A 46 -8.79 -3.77 -11.38
N ALA A 47 -9.18 -2.71 -12.04
CA ALA A 47 -8.55 -2.27 -13.28
C ALA A 47 -7.20 -1.57 -13.03
N ARG A 48 -7.08 -0.80 -11.94
CA ARG A 48 -5.88 0.01 -11.63
C ARG A 48 -5.74 0.19 -10.13
N ILE A 49 -4.48 0.31 -9.67
CA ILE A 49 -4.15 0.73 -8.31
C ILE A 49 -3.62 2.17 -8.37
N PHE A 50 -4.06 2.99 -7.42
CA PHE A 50 -3.61 4.36 -7.22
C PHE A 50 -3.06 4.55 -5.81
N ASN A 51 -3.15 5.76 -5.25
CA ASN A 51 -2.65 6.12 -3.94
C ASN A 51 -2.94 5.03 -2.89
N SER A 52 -1.89 4.53 -2.30
CA SER A 52 -1.94 3.40 -1.37
C SER A 52 -1.15 3.72 -0.11
N ALA A 53 -1.48 3.06 0.98
CA ALA A 53 -0.72 3.12 2.21
C ALA A 53 -0.11 1.75 2.48
N VAL A 54 1.16 1.73 2.90
CA VAL A 54 1.91 0.49 3.15
C VAL A 54 2.60 0.63 4.51
N VAL A 55 2.52 -0.41 5.32
CA VAL A 55 3.23 -0.50 6.60
C VAL A 55 3.85 -1.88 6.77
N PRO A 56 4.90 -2.02 7.60
CA PRO A 56 5.40 -3.33 8.03
C PRO A 56 4.30 -4.11 8.76
N TRP A 57 4.20 -5.39 8.46
CA TRP A 57 3.25 -6.29 9.09
C TRP A 57 3.79 -7.71 9.09
N GLU A 58 3.83 -8.34 10.27
CA GLU A 58 4.48 -9.64 10.48
C GLU A 58 5.93 -9.65 9.95
N ASP A 59 6.26 -10.57 9.06
CA ASP A 59 7.57 -10.70 8.43
C ASP A 59 7.65 -10.04 7.03
N GLY A 60 6.67 -9.17 6.71
CA GLY A 60 6.56 -8.49 5.43
C GLY A 60 5.86 -7.14 5.54
N TYR A 61 4.92 -6.92 4.63
CA TYR A 61 4.16 -5.68 4.51
C TYR A 61 2.68 -5.97 4.28
N ILE A 62 1.84 -5.09 4.83
CA ILE A 62 0.43 -4.97 4.44
C ILE A 62 0.20 -3.62 3.78
N ALA A 63 -0.60 -3.63 2.74
CA ALA A 63 -1.03 -2.44 2.05
C ALA A 63 -2.55 -2.28 2.11
N VAL A 64 -3.00 -1.04 2.22
CA VAL A 64 -4.38 -0.64 1.90
C VAL A 64 -4.32 0.08 0.56
N LEU A 65 -4.87 -0.55 -0.45
CA LEU A 65 -4.74 -0.17 -1.84
C LEU A 65 -6.02 0.54 -2.31
N ARG A 66 -5.88 1.72 -2.92
CA ARG A 66 -6.98 2.30 -3.71
C ARG A 66 -7.08 1.55 -5.03
N GLY A 67 -8.03 0.64 -5.12
CA GLY A 67 -8.34 -0.10 -6.33
C GLY A 67 -9.52 0.51 -7.07
N GLU A 68 -9.29 0.98 -8.31
CA GLU A 68 -10.35 1.45 -9.19
C GLU A 68 -10.91 0.27 -9.98
N GLN A 69 -12.21 0.07 -9.87
CA GLN A 69 -12.91 -0.97 -10.61
C GLN A 69 -13.05 -0.62 -12.11
N VAL A 70 -13.46 -1.57 -12.92
CA VAL A 70 -13.67 -1.38 -14.37
C VAL A 70 -14.71 -0.27 -14.64
N ASN A 71 -15.68 -0.10 -13.75
CA ASN A 71 -16.68 0.98 -13.83
C ASN A 71 -16.18 2.35 -13.36
N GLY A 72 -14.90 2.47 -12.97
CA GLY A 72 -14.29 3.70 -12.49
C GLY A 72 -14.54 4.03 -11.02
N ILE A 73 -15.29 3.20 -10.29
CA ILE A 73 -15.57 3.46 -8.87
C ILE A 73 -14.40 2.94 -8.02
N PRO A 74 -13.77 3.79 -7.21
CA PRO A 74 -12.69 3.36 -6.34
C PRO A 74 -13.22 2.74 -5.04
N TYR A 75 -12.52 1.69 -4.60
CA TYR A 75 -12.65 1.10 -3.27
C TYR A 75 -11.28 0.80 -2.69
N VAL A 76 -11.24 0.42 -1.41
CA VAL A 76 -10.00 -0.01 -0.76
C VAL A 76 -9.96 -1.53 -0.67
N TYR A 77 -8.77 -2.06 -0.92
CA TYR A 77 -8.45 -3.48 -0.92
C TYR A 77 -7.21 -3.72 -0.08
N LEU A 78 -7.00 -4.94 0.40
CA LEU A 78 -5.75 -5.31 1.05
C LEU A 78 -4.78 -5.91 0.03
N GLY A 79 -3.51 -5.74 0.33
CA GLY A 79 -2.43 -6.39 -0.38
C GLY A 79 -1.35 -6.82 0.60
N HIS A 80 -0.70 -7.94 0.33
CA HIS A 80 0.36 -8.51 1.15
C HIS A 80 1.64 -8.68 0.34
N SER A 81 2.78 -8.44 0.97
CA SER A 81 4.08 -8.63 0.33
C SER A 81 5.13 -9.03 1.36
N LYS A 82 6.07 -9.86 0.95
CA LYS A 82 7.24 -10.21 1.76
C LYS A 82 8.43 -9.27 1.53
N ASP A 83 8.49 -8.61 0.40
CA ASP A 83 9.65 -7.85 -0.05
C ASP A 83 9.33 -6.41 -0.50
N GLY A 84 8.05 -6.02 -0.49
CA GLY A 84 7.60 -4.71 -0.97
C GLY A 84 7.56 -4.55 -2.49
N ILE A 85 7.89 -5.60 -3.24
CA ILE A 85 7.95 -5.61 -4.71
C ILE A 85 6.90 -6.56 -5.28
N HIS A 86 6.84 -7.78 -4.77
CA HIS A 86 5.85 -8.77 -5.19
C HIS A 86 4.65 -8.72 -4.26
N TRP A 87 3.49 -8.43 -4.82
CA TRP A 87 2.26 -8.20 -4.07
C TRP A 87 1.18 -9.21 -4.42
N ASP A 88 0.61 -9.79 -3.39
CA ASP A 88 -0.65 -10.55 -3.47
C ASP A 88 -1.79 -9.61 -3.09
N VAL A 89 -2.68 -9.33 -4.05
CA VAL A 89 -3.78 -8.38 -3.89
C VAL A 89 -5.07 -9.14 -3.66
N GLU A 90 -5.74 -8.85 -2.56
CA GLU A 90 -7.03 -9.47 -2.24
C GLU A 90 -8.11 -9.01 -3.23
N ARG A 91 -9.02 -9.92 -3.57
CA ARG A 91 -10.11 -9.66 -4.49
C ARG A 91 -11.29 -8.95 -3.82
N GLU A 92 -11.43 -9.18 -2.53
CA GLU A 92 -12.51 -8.61 -1.75
C GLU A 92 -12.18 -7.19 -1.27
N LYS A 93 -13.20 -6.35 -1.29
CA LYS A 93 -13.09 -4.99 -0.72
C LYS A 93 -12.94 -5.07 0.78
N VAL A 94 -12.19 -4.15 1.37
CA VAL A 94 -12.19 -3.97 2.82
C VAL A 94 -13.64 -3.74 3.29
N PRO A 95 -14.17 -4.56 4.21
CA PRO A 95 -15.52 -4.39 4.70
C PRO A 95 -15.61 -3.18 5.62
N PHE A 96 -16.63 -2.36 5.39
CA PHE A 96 -16.98 -1.26 6.29
C PHE A 96 -18.21 -1.64 7.10
N VAL A 97 -18.23 -1.24 8.35
CA VAL A 97 -19.35 -1.43 9.26
C VAL A 97 -19.73 -0.10 9.93
N ASP A 98 -20.97 0.01 10.37
CA ASP A 98 -21.43 1.13 11.19
C ASP A 98 -21.05 0.93 12.68
N ASP A 99 -21.39 1.89 13.51
CA ASP A 99 -21.11 1.87 14.96
C ASP A 99 -21.78 0.69 15.71
N ASN A 100 -22.73 0.01 15.07
CA ASN A 100 -23.39 -1.18 15.60
C ASN A 100 -22.82 -2.49 15.04
N GLY A 101 -21.80 -2.39 14.17
CA GLY A 101 -21.17 -3.55 13.51
C GLY A 101 -21.92 -4.08 12.30
N ASN A 102 -22.96 -3.38 11.80
CA ASN A 102 -23.66 -3.79 10.60
C ASN A 102 -22.89 -3.38 9.33
N PRO A 103 -22.91 -4.20 8.26
CA PRO A 103 -22.28 -3.86 7.00
C PRO A 103 -22.77 -2.50 6.47
N LYS A 104 -21.85 -1.60 6.18
CA LYS A 104 -22.13 -0.27 5.66
C LYS A 104 -21.09 0.13 4.62
N MET A 105 -21.21 -0.44 3.42
CA MET A 105 -20.27 -0.12 2.34
C MET A 105 -20.56 1.29 1.81
N PRO A 106 -19.56 2.19 1.74
CA PRO A 106 -19.70 3.49 1.12
C PRO A 106 -19.87 3.36 -0.39
N HIS A 107 -20.40 4.39 -1.04
CA HIS A 107 -20.47 4.44 -2.52
C HIS A 107 -19.10 4.37 -3.19
N TYR A 108 -18.09 4.91 -2.53
CA TYR A 108 -16.68 4.86 -2.95
C TYR A 108 -15.78 5.03 -1.71
N ALA A 109 -14.54 4.54 -1.82
CA ALA A 109 -13.50 4.79 -0.84
C ALA A 109 -12.15 4.90 -1.55
N TYR A 110 -11.38 5.95 -1.23
CA TYR A 110 -10.14 6.25 -1.93
C TYR A 110 -9.10 6.96 -1.04
N ASP A 111 -7.87 7.00 -1.53
CA ASP A 111 -6.73 7.68 -0.91
C ASP A 111 -6.49 7.32 0.56
N PRO A 112 -6.42 6.02 0.89
CA PRO A 112 -6.28 5.59 2.27
C PRO A 112 -4.96 6.05 2.89
N ARG A 113 -4.99 6.24 4.20
CA ARG A 113 -3.81 6.29 5.05
C ARG A 113 -3.90 5.14 6.04
N LEU A 114 -2.75 4.60 6.42
CA LEU A 114 -2.67 3.49 7.35
C LEU A 114 -1.75 3.88 8.51
N VAL A 115 -2.27 3.82 9.71
CA VAL A 115 -1.55 4.16 10.93
C VAL A 115 -1.69 3.04 11.95
N LYS A 116 -0.60 2.64 12.57
CA LYS A 116 -0.62 1.73 13.72
C LYS A 116 -0.54 2.54 15.01
N VAL A 117 -1.51 2.36 15.88
CA VAL A 117 -1.52 2.90 17.24
C VAL A 117 -1.63 1.73 18.20
N GLU A 118 -0.61 1.55 19.04
CA GLU A 118 -0.46 0.35 19.87
C GLU A 118 -0.51 -0.91 19.00
N ASP A 119 -1.47 -1.81 19.23
CA ASP A 119 -1.63 -3.05 18.47
C ASP A 119 -2.76 -2.99 17.41
N THR A 120 -3.33 -1.81 17.20
CA THR A 120 -4.45 -1.62 16.28
C THR A 120 -4.02 -0.82 15.04
N TYR A 121 -4.42 -1.28 13.86
CA TYR A 121 -4.27 -0.55 12.61
C TYR A 121 -5.54 0.23 12.29
N TYR A 122 -5.36 1.49 11.92
CA TYR A 122 -6.44 2.39 11.53
C TYR A 122 -6.28 2.77 10.07
N ILE A 123 -7.37 2.61 9.32
CA ILE A 123 -7.49 3.13 7.95
C ILE A 123 -8.22 4.47 8.04
N ILE A 124 -7.60 5.52 7.49
CA ILE A 124 -8.11 6.89 7.49
C ILE A 124 -8.33 7.34 6.06
#